data_05f71355e77ec7863d51971964ee8546
#
_entry.id   05f71355e77ec7863d51971964ee8546
#
_cell.length_a   1.000
_cell.length_b   1.000
_cell.length_c   1.000
_cell.angle_alpha   90.00
_cell.angle_beta   90.00
_cell.angle_gamma   90.00
#
_symmetry.space_group_name_H-M   'P 1'
#
loop_
_entity.id
_entity.type
_entity.pdbx_description
1 polymer ?
#
loop_
_entity_poly.entity_id
_entity_poly.type
_entity_poly.pdbx_seq_one_letter_code
_entity_poly.pdbx_strand_id
1 'polypeptide(L)'
;MKRMALIVMVLGIGALAAAAQDWDSPQLLERAGLSEQEIEQVTRVFEDTEKTITEARLEVDLLKAQLRKLLFAENPDMREVERLLRASLEWELKERMAQIRRQVELRRVLGDRRYARLMQEWRDRQRRVRAPGDAH
;
A
#
# COMPACT_ATOMS: atom_id res chain seq x y z
N MET A 1 20.20 3.18 -12.48
CA MET A 1 19.09 2.46 -13.12
C MET A 1 18.50 1.35 -12.27
N LYS A 2 19.29 0.53 -11.57
CA LYS A 2 18.76 -0.49 -10.65
C LYS A 2 17.99 0.09 -9.44
N ARG A 3 18.30 1.32 -9.04
CA ARG A 3 17.58 2.03 -7.95
C ARG A 3 16.18 2.50 -8.37
N MET A 4 15.95 2.77 -9.65
CA MET A 4 14.62 3.13 -10.16
C MET A 4 13.66 1.95 -10.22
N ALA A 5 14.17 0.74 -10.47
CA ALA A 5 13.33 -0.48 -10.48
C ALA A 5 12.83 -0.82 -9.08
N LEU A 6 13.64 -0.57 -8.04
CA LEU A 6 13.23 -0.74 -6.64
C LEU A 6 12.19 0.31 -6.22
N ILE A 7 12.32 1.55 -6.73
CA ILE A 7 11.35 2.62 -6.51
C ILE A 7 10.02 2.30 -7.20
N VAL A 8 10.06 1.67 -8.36
CA VAL A 8 8.86 1.26 -9.10
C VAL A 8 8.12 0.11 -8.38
N MET A 9 8.85 -0.80 -7.71
CA MET A 9 8.23 -1.83 -6.88
C MET A 9 7.58 -1.25 -5.62
N VAL A 10 8.21 -0.24 -5.03
CA VAL A 10 7.63 0.51 -3.90
C VAL A 10 6.47 1.39 -4.37
N LEU A 11 6.52 1.93 -5.59
CA LEU A 11 5.43 2.66 -6.21
C LEU A 11 4.24 1.77 -6.59
N GLY A 12 4.49 0.49 -6.91
CA GLY A 12 3.40 -0.48 -7.11
C GLY A 12 2.59 -0.72 -5.83
N ILE A 13 3.27 -0.72 -4.68
CA ILE A 13 2.62 -0.82 -3.37
C ILE A 13 2.01 0.54 -2.98
N GLY A 14 2.65 1.64 -3.36
CA GLY A 14 2.11 2.99 -3.18
C GLY A 14 0.87 3.27 -4.03
N ALA A 15 0.79 2.71 -5.24
CA ALA A 15 -0.40 2.77 -6.07
C ALA A 15 -1.59 2.00 -5.46
N LEU A 16 -1.33 0.93 -4.70
CA LEU A 16 -2.35 0.23 -3.93
C LEU A 16 -2.95 1.10 -2.81
N ALA A 17 -2.18 1.99 -2.22
CA ALA A 17 -2.69 2.87 -1.17
C ALA A 17 -3.35 4.14 -1.71
N ALA A 18 -2.87 4.70 -2.82
CA ALA A 18 -3.57 5.78 -3.52
C ALA A 18 -4.88 5.28 -4.12
N ALA A 19 -4.92 4.02 -4.58
CA ALA A 19 -6.13 3.34 -5.03
C ALA A 19 -7.06 2.92 -3.88
N ALA A 20 -6.60 2.95 -2.60
CA ALA A 20 -7.46 2.68 -1.45
C ALA A 20 -8.59 3.72 -1.33
N GLN A 21 -8.38 4.96 -1.78
CA GLN A 21 -9.44 5.98 -1.87
C GLN A 21 -10.51 5.62 -2.92
N ASP A 22 -10.14 4.91 -3.99
CA ASP A 22 -11.07 4.42 -5.00
C ASP A 22 -11.85 3.17 -4.54
N TRP A 23 -11.32 2.43 -3.57
CA TRP A 23 -12.02 1.29 -2.96
C TRP A 23 -13.21 1.72 -2.10
N ASP A 24 -13.16 2.92 -1.52
CA ASP A 24 -14.26 3.53 -0.79
C ASP A 24 -15.39 4.03 -1.68
N SER A 25 -15.24 3.89 -3.00
CA SER A 25 -16.31 4.20 -3.93
C SER A 25 -17.44 3.18 -3.76
N PRO A 26 -18.62 3.56 -3.22
CA PRO A 26 -19.77 2.65 -3.09
C PRO A 26 -20.15 2.01 -4.43
N GLN A 27 -19.90 2.71 -5.52
CA GLN A 27 -20.19 2.25 -6.88
C GLN A 27 -19.35 1.04 -7.29
N LEU A 28 -18.05 1.02 -6.94
CA LEU A 28 -17.18 -0.11 -7.24
C LEU A 28 -17.62 -1.36 -6.47
N LEU A 29 -17.95 -1.19 -5.20
CA LEU A 29 -18.37 -2.26 -4.32
C LEU A 29 -19.74 -2.81 -4.72
N GLU A 30 -20.66 -1.95 -5.14
CA GLU A 30 -21.96 -2.36 -5.70
C GLU A 30 -21.78 -3.16 -7.01
N ARG A 31 -20.90 -2.72 -7.91
CA ARG A 31 -20.57 -3.45 -9.15
C ARG A 31 -19.99 -4.83 -8.90
N ALA A 32 -19.24 -4.98 -7.79
CA ALA A 32 -18.70 -6.26 -7.36
C ALA A 32 -19.76 -7.17 -6.74
N GLY A 33 -21.01 -6.71 -6.59
CA GLY A 33 -22.12 -7.49 -6.07
C GLY A 33 -22.16 -7.59 -4.54
N LEU A 34 -21.62 -6.59 -3.84
CA LEU A 34 -21.60 -6.53 -2.39
C LEU A 34 -22.92 -5.97 -1.83
N SER A 35 -23.41 -6.57 -0.76
CA SER A 35 -24.53 -6.02 0.03
C SER A 35 -24.10 -4.78 0.80
N GLU A 36 -25.05 -3.97 1.28
CA GLU A 36 -24.76 -2.82 2.14
C GLU A 36 -23.95 -3.20 3.39
N GLN A 37 -24.29 -4.33 4.00
CA GLN A 37 -23.61 -4.84 5.18
C GLN A 37 -22.17 -5.25 4.85
N GLU A 38 -21.94 -5.88 3.71
CA GLU A 38 -20.61 -6.24 3.24
C GLU A 38 -19.77 -5.02 2.89
N ILE A 39 -20.38 -4.00 2.28
CA ILE A 39 -19.74 -2.71 1.99
C ILE A 39 -19.28 -2.05 3.29
N GLU A 40 -20.12 -2.04 4.32
CA GLU A 40 -19.76 -1.49 5.63
C GLU A 40 -18.58 -2.24 6.27
N GLN A 41 -18.57 -3.57 6.21
CA GLN A 41 -17.47 -4.39 6.72
C GLN A 41 -16.16 -4.14 5.96
N VAL A 42 -16.23 -4.06 4.65
CA VAL A 42 -15.07 -3.74 3.78
C VAL A 42 -14.52 -2.36 4.11
N THR A 43 -15.38 -1.38 4.25
CA THR A 43 -14.99 0.00 4.61
C THR A 43 -14.27 0.04 5.95
N ARG A 44 -14.73 -0.69 6.95
CA ARG A 44 -14.07 -0.80 8.26
C ARG A 44 -12.67 -1.40 8.15
N VAL A 45 -12.52 -2.46 7.36
CA VAL A 45 -11.21 -3.09 7.11
C VAL A 45 -10.24 -2.08 6.51
N PHE A 46 -10.69 -1.29 5.53
CA PHE A 46 -9.86 -0.25 4.93
C PHE A 46 -9.49 0.85 5.92
N GLU A 47 -10.43 1.36 6.67
CA GLU A 47 -10.18 2.39 7.68
C GLU A 47 -9.18 1.93 8.74
N ASP A 48 -9.36 0.72 9.28
CA ASP A 48 -8.50 0.15 10.31
C ASP A 48 -7.05 -0.06 9.83
N THR A 49 -6.87 -0.47 8.58
CA THR A 49 -5.54 -0.73 8.02
C THR A 49 -4.88 0.52 7.43
N GLU A 50 -5.65 1.46 6.92
CA GLU A 50 -5.14 2.67 6.28
C GLU A 50 -4.33 3.54 7.24
N LYS A 51 -4.80 3.71 8.45
CA LYS A 51 -4.08 4.46 9.48
C LYS A 51 -2.69 3.87 9.75
N THR A 52 -2.62 2.55 9.93
CA THR A 52 -1.35 1.84 10.16
C THR A 52 -0.41 1.97 8.97
N ILE A 53 -0.93 1.81 7.76
CA ILE A 53 -0.14 1.91 6.52
C ILE A 53 0.42 3.32 6.35
N THR A 54 -0.41 4.34 6.54
CA THR A 54 -0.02 5.74 6.41
C THR A 54 1.05 6.11 7.45
N GLU A 55 0.84 5.75 8.71
CA GLU A 55 1.81 5.98 9.78
C GLU A 55 3.15 5.30 9.46
N ALA A 56 3.12 4.04 9.06
CA ALA A 56 4.34 3.30 8.72
C ALA A 56 5.12 3.95 7.57
N ARG A 57 4.43 4.43 6.55
CA ARG A 57 5.06 5.13 5.42
C ARG A 57 5.73 6.43 5.83
N LEU A 58 5.05 7.21 6.65
CA LEU A 58 5.61 8.47 7.16
C LEU A 58 6.87 8.21 7.99
N GLU A 59 6.86 7.19 8.83
CA GLU A 59 8.02 6.81 9.63
C GLU A 59 9.19 6.31 8.75
N VAL A 60 8.92 5.51 7.74
CA VAL A 60 9.93 5.06 6.78
C VAL A 60 10.55 6.24 6.04
N ASP A 61 9.75 7.18 5.57
CA ASP A 61 10.23 8.37 4.86
C ASP A 61 11.11 9.24 5.76
N LEU A 62 10.72 9.42 7.00
CA LEU A 62 11.50 10.15 8.00
C LEU A 62 12.86 9.49 8.27
N LEU A 63 12.86 8.18 8.49
CA LEU A 63 14.09 7.41 8.75
C LEU A 63 15.02 7.41 7.53
N LYS A 64 14.48 7.31 6.33
CA LYS A 64 15.26 7.42 5.08
C LYS A 64 15.89 8.80 4.93
N ALA A 65 15.17 9.86 5.29
CA ALA A 65 15.71 11.22 5.27
C ALA A 65 16.85 11.39 6.29
N GLN A 66 16.68 10.86 7.49
CA GLN A 66 17.73 10.85 8.51
C GLN A 66 18.96 10.08 8.07
N LEU A 67 18.76 8.92 7.44
CA LEU A 67 19.86 8.12 6.89
C LEU A 67 20.62 8.88 5.80
N ARG A 68 19.93 9.50 4.89
CA ARG A 68 20.56 10.33 3.84
C ARG A 68 21.41 11.44 4.46
N LYS A 69 20.90 12.12 5.47
CA LYS A 69 21.64 13.16 6.18
C LYS A 69 22.90 12.61 6.84
N LEU A 70 22.81 11.46 7.47
CA LEU A 70 23.95 10.81 8.13
C LEU A 70 25.04 10.42 7.11
N LEU A 71 24.65 9.92 5.96
CA LEU A 71 25.58 9.50 4.89
C LEU A 71 26.27 10.67 4.19
N PHE A 72 25.83 11.90 4.42
CA PHE A 72 26.53 13.10 3.94
C PHE A 72 27.83 13.40 4.72
N ALA A 73 28.01 12.86 5.91
CA ALA A 73 29.24 13.00 6.68
C ALA A 73 30.40 12.25 6.01
N GLU A 74 31.64 12.75 6.15
CA GLU A 74 32.85 12.08 5.60
C GLU A 74 33.03 10.68 6.19
N ASN A 75 32.83 10.53 7.50
CA ASN A 75 32.91 9.26 8.20
C ASN A 75 31.61 9.00 8.96
N PRO A 76 30.58 8.47 8.30
CA PRO A 76 29.32 8.20 9.00
C PRO A 76 29.50 7.14 10.08
N ASP A 77 28.83 7.35 11.21
CA ASP A 77 28.77 6.37 12.27
C ASP A 77 27.97 5.15 11.83
N MET A 78 28.68 4.04 11.62
CA MET A 78 28.05 2.81 11.10
C MET A 78 27.06 2.16 12.08
N ARG A 79 27.21 2.41 13.37
CA ARG A 79 26.22 1.96 14.37
C ARG A 79 24.89 2.70 14.21
N GLU A 80 24.96 4.00 13.97
CA GLU A 80 23.79 4.82 13.72
C GLU A 80 23.14 4.48 12.38
N VAL A 81 23.93 4.21 11.34
CA VAL A 81 23.45 3.71 10.04
C VAL A 81 22.66 2.42 10.24
N GLU A 82 23.20 1.46 10.98
CA GLU A 82 22.52 0.19 11.26
C GLU A 82 21.23 0.41 12.04
N ARG A 83 21.26 1.26 13.05
CA ARG A 83 20.07 1.58 13.85
C ARG A 83 18.94 2.14 13.01
N LEU A 84 19.24 3.08 12.12
CA LEU A 84 18.24 3.69 11.23
C LEU A 84 17.70 2.67 10.21
N LEU A 85 18.57 1.83 9.66
CA LEU A 85 18.15 0.76 8.75
C LEU A 85 17.23 -0.25 9.42
N ARG A 86 17.57 -0.71 10.61
CA ARG A 86 16.74 -1.64 11.37
C ARG A 86 15.37 -1.05 11.68
N ALA A 87 15.34 0.19 12.15
CA ALA A 87 14.09 0.90 12.43
C ALA A 87 13.23 1.05 11.16
N SER A 88 13.85 1.39 10.03
CA SER A 88 13.16 1.50 8.74
C SER A 88 12.54 0.15 8.31
N LEU A 89 13.29 -0.94 8.46
CA LEU A 89 12.81 -2.29 8.12
C LEU A 89 11.67 -2.75 9.02
N GLU A 90 11.70 -2.39 10.30
CA GLU A 90 10.58 -2.67 11.22
C GLU A 90 9.28 -1.97 10.80
N TRP A 91 9.37 -0.71 10.39
CA TRP A 91 8.21 0.02 9.89
C TRP A 91 7.73 -0.51 8.54
N GLU A 92 8.62 -0.88 7.63
CA GLU A 92 8.27 -1.56 6.38
C GLU A 92 7.55 -2.88 6.64
N LEU A 93 8.01 -3.64 7.64
CA LEU A 93 7.32 -4.87 8.05
C LEU A 93 5.90 -4.59 8.54
N LYS A 94 5.71 -3.56 9.38
CA LYS A 94 4.37 -3.15 9.85
C LYS A 94 3.45 -2.77 8.69
N GLU A 95 3.96 -2.03 7.71
CA GLU A 95 3.21 -1.66 6.52
C GLU A 95 2.76 -2.90 5.73
N ARG A 96 3.69 -3.81 5.44
CA ARG A 96 3.40 -5.04 4.70
C ARG A 96 2.45 -5.96 5.45
N MET A 97 2.62 -6.09 6.76
CA MET A 97 1.71 -6.88 7.59
C MET A 97 0.29 -6.30 7.59
N ALA A 98 0.15 -4.98 7.63
CA ALA A 98 -1.15 -4.32 7.52
C ALA A 98 -1.81 -4.58 6.17
N GLN A 99 -1.05 -4.51 5.08
CA GLN A 99 -1.54 -4.82 3.72
C GLN A 99 -1.99 -6.28 3.59
N ILE A 100 -1.21 -7.21 4.11
CA ILE A 100 -1.56 -8.64 4.11
C ILE A 100 -2.80 -8.89 4.96
N ARG A 101 -2.89 -8.27 6.13
CA ARG A 101 -4.06 -8.37 7.00
C ARG A 101 -5.30 -7.87 6.28
N ARG A 102 -5.20 -6.75 5.55
CA ARG A 102 -6.29 -6.24 4.70
C ARG A 102 -6.77 -7.30 3.71
N GLN A 103 -5.87 -7.93 2.99
CA GLN A 103 -6.21 -8.98 2.02
C GLN A 103 -6.88 -10.18 2.69
N VAL A 104 -6.34 -10.63 3.81
CA VAL A 104 -6.88 -11.78 4.57
C VAL A 104 -8.28 -11.47 5.08
N GLU A 105 -8.48 -10.29 5.67
CA GLU A 105 -9.79 -9.87 6.17
C GLU A 105 -10.82 -9.69 5.06
N LEU A 106 -10.43 -9.09 3.94
CA LEU A 106 -11.31 -8.96 2.77
C LEU A 106 -11.74 -10.32 2.21
N ARG A 107 -10.82 -11.26 2.11
CA ARG A 107 -11.16 -12.63 1.68
C ARG A 107 -12.10 -13.32 2.65
N ARG A 108 -11.91 -13.09 3.94
CA ARG A 108 -12.78 -13.67 4.97
C ARG A 108 -14.20 -13.10 4.88
N VAL A 109 -14.35 -11.80 4.68
CA VAL A 109 -15.65 -11.14 4.58
C VAL A 109 -16.38 -11.52 3.28
N LEU A 110 -15.66 -11.53 2.16
CA LEU A 110 -16.25 -11.70 0.82
C LEU A 110 -16.34 -13.15 0.36
N GLY A 111 -15.45 -14.01 0.87
CA GLY A 111 -15.19 -15.32 0.30
C GLY A 111 -14.35 -15.25 -0.97
N ASP A 112 -13.79 -16.39 -1.39
CA ASP A 112 -12.79 -16.44 -2.48
C ASP A 112 -13.34 -15.93 -3.82
N ARG A 113 -14.58 -16.25 -4.17
CA ARG A 113 -15.19 -15.84 -5.44
C ARG A 113 -15.34 -14.33 -5.57
N ARG A 114 -15.93 -13.69 -4.56
CA ARG A 114 -16.18 -12.25 -4.57
C ARG A 114 -14.90 -11.47 -4.44
N TYR A 115 -13.97 -11.97 -3.63
CA TYR A 115 -12.65 -11.38 -3.53
C TYR A 115 -11.92 -11.38 -4.88
N ALA A 116 -11.94 -12.51 -5.60
CA ALA A 116 -11.35 -12.61 -6.93
C ALA A 116 -12.02 -11.64 -7.92
N ARG A 117 -13.36 -11.53 -7.86
CA ARG A 117 -14.12 -10.58 -8.70
C ARG A 117 -13.75 -9.13 -8.38
N LEU A 118 -13.65 -8.79 -7.11
CA LEU A 118 -13.27 -7.45 -6.67
C LEU A 118 -11.86 -7.09 -7.13
N MET A 119 -10.91 -8.04 -7.02
CA MET A 119 -9.55 -7.85 -7.52
C MET A 119 -9.52 -7.68 -9.04
N GLN A 120 -10.35 -8.40 -9.78
CA GLN A 120 -10.46 -8.27 -11.23
C GLN A 120 -11.01 -6.91 -11.64
N GLU A 121 -12.10 -6.45 -11.02
CA GLU A 121 -12.69 -5.13 -11.26
C GLU A 121 -11.70 -4.00 -10.98
N TRP A 122 -10.95 -4.14 -9.91
CA TRP A 122 -9.92 -3.17 -9.56
C TRP A 122 -8.78 -3.12 -10.59
N ARG A 123 -8.29 -4.27 -11.05
CA ARG A 123 -7.26 -4.34 -12.10
C ARG A 123 -7.73 -3.73 -13.41
N ASP A 124 -8.97 -4.01 -13.81
CA ASP A 124 -9.55 -3.48 -15.03
C ASP A 124 -9.67 -1.95 -14.95
N ARG A 125 -10.05 -1.43 -13.79
CA ARG A 125 -10.11 0.01 -13.55
C ARG A 125 -8.73 0.66 -13.65
N GLN A 126 -7.70 0.04 -13.08
CA GLN A 126 -6.32 0.51 -13.18
C GLN A 126 -5.82 0.53 -14.63
N ARG A 127 -6.17 -0.45 -15.43
CA ARG A 127 -5.84 -0.48 -16.86
C ARG A 127 -6.50 0.67 -17.62
N ARG A 128 -7.75 0.98 -17.35
CA ARG A 128 -8.48 2.09 -18.00
C ARG A 128 -7.86 3.45 -17.65
N VAL A 129 -7.39 3.63 -16.46
CA VAL A 129 -6.73 4.87 -16.04
C VAL A 129 -5.35 5.03 -16.70
N ARG A 130 -4.64 3.92 -16.95
CA ARG A 130 -3.31 3.95 -17.61
C ARG A 130 -3.38 4.06 -19.13
N ALA A 131 -4.45 3.58 -19.76
CA ALA A 131 -4.57 3.53 -21.21
C ALA A 131 -4.53 4.88 -21.97
N PRO A 132 -4.98 6.05 -21.42
CA PRO A 132 -4.88 7.31 -22.14
C PRO A 132 -3.47 7.90 -22.19
N GLY A 133 -2.54 7.41 -21.40
CA GLY A 133 -1.17 7.92 -21.32
C GLY A 133 -0.15 7.24 -22.25
N ASP A 134 -0.46 6.07 -22.76
CA ASP A 134 0.45 5.25 -23.57
C ASP A 134 0.29 5.44 -25.09
N ALA A 135 -0.53 6.39 -25.51
CA ALA A 135 -0.83 6.65 -26.93
C ALA A 135 0.10 7.71 -27.59
N HIS A 136 1.30 7.97 -27.01
CA HIS A 136 2.31 8.88 -27.59
C HIS A 136 3.68 8.26 -27.63
#